data_69a75aeff6b97b275c0deb1fb78c7f86
#
_entry.id   69a75aeff6b97b275c0deb1fb78c7f86
#
_cell.length_a   1.000
_cell.length_b   1.000
_cell.length_c   1.000
_cell.angle_alpha   90.00
_cell.angle_beta   90.00
_cell.angle_gamma   90.00
#
_symmetry.space_group_name_H-M   'P 1'
#
loop_
_entity.id
_entity.type
_entity.pdbx_description
1 polymer ?
#
loop_
_entity_poly.entity_id
_entity_poly.type
_entity_poly.pdbx_seq_one_letter_code
_entity_poly.pdbx_strand_id
1 'polypeptide(L)'
;MRRRVYAFVSLLSLFGATTSFATTPVAPTVNPTVASQTEDQQIIESVRAKHAPDDRLDLFDIQATREANGRVLLEGRTNNPAALADLRAAYYVKHLPIDVKVRLLPSRDDLKDKTWAIVKAPSVRVRDLQNRTHVTVTMGTPVRRLDDQNNLSLIQLPDGSIGEVPSSQVRAVDDTGILIWNRREKLIVTADQTSFQIENPDTQGVELITLPRGAVLRLERPLDDMWQAGLPDGRMGTLKKADVQKLDDFQLREESARRESTTAFMKKVAETAKALAKAPYPDGGAFLRDVFLRHDLYLQRDPDMLTRSYPTVKPGKRFDQFKPGDILLFKPVEGVTRVGISLGGSRYVAVPGQGIEDFRAGSTKARRAKQTSLTGAVRLDPGFLNDPCLTSTRSNPYWQAPANQLVPCRQRADVPPVR
;
A
#
# COMPACT_ATOMS: atom_id res chain seq x y z
N MET A 1 -17.61 -9.48 -51.63
CA MET A 1 -17.76 -10.83 -52.20
C MET A 1 -18.14 -11.81 -51.09
N ARG A 2 -19.27 -12.48 -51.35
CA ARG A 2 -19.94 -13.47 -50.49
C ARG A 2 -19.13 -14.76 -50.40
N ARG A 3 -19.20 -15.48 -49.27
CA ARG A 3 -19.59 -16.91 -49.24
C ARG A 3 -19.93 -17.34 -47.81
N ARG A 4 -21.18 -17.72 -47.63
CA ARG A 4 -21.75 -18.52 -46.52
C ARG A 4 -21.44 -20.01 -46.80
N VAL A 5 -21.20 -20.78 -45.73
CA VAL A 5 -21.28 -22.25 -45.79
C VAL A 5 -22.22 -22.71 -44.70
N TYR A 6 -23.25 -23.43 -45.09
CA TYR A 6 -24.22 -24.14 -44.23
C TYR A 6 -23.68 -25.52 -43.93
N ALA A 7 -23.87 -26.05 -42.74
CA ALA A 7 -23.71 -27.46 -42.41
C ALA A 7 -25.03 -28.06 -41.94
N PHE A 8 -25.35 -29.19 -42.54
CA PHE A 8 -26.57 -29.97 -42.40
C PHE A 8 -26.58 -30.77 -41.09
N VAL A 9 -27.77 -30.87 -40.49
CA VAL A 9 -28.12 -31.77 -39.40
C VAL A 9 -28.80 -33.00 -39.99
N SER A 10 -28.31 -34.19 -39.65
CA SER A 10 -29.01 -35.45 -39.91
C SER A 10 -29.50 -36.07 -38.62
N LEU A 11 -30.80 -36.21 -38.51
CA LEU A 11 -31.47 -37.00 -37.47
C LEU A 11 -31.43 -38.48 -37.86
N LEU A 12 -31.01 -39.34 -36.92
CA LEU A 12 -31.31 -40.79 -36.96
C LEU A 12 -31.93 -41.20 -35.63
N SER A 13 -33.19 -41.57 -35.68
CA SER A 13 -33.95 -42.15 -34.59
C SER A 13 -33.81 -43.69 -34.62
N LEU A 14 -33.34 -44.30 -33.54
CA LEU A 14 -33.42 -45.73 -33.30
C LEU A 14 -34.14 -46.00 -31.96
N PHE A 15 -35.25 -46.68 -32.07
CA PHE A 15 -35.99 -47.25 -30.94
C PHE A 15 -35.20 -48.46 -30.35
N GLY A 16 -34.90 -48.42 -29.07
CA GLY A 16 -34.32 -49.55 -28.33
C GLY A 16 -35.02 -49.73 -27.00
N ALA A 17 -35.57 -50.92 -26.76
CA ALA A 17 -36.33 -51.32 -25.59
C ALA A 17 -35.52 -51.22 -24.28
N THR A 18 -36.09 -50.56 -23.28
CA THR A 18 -35.49 -50.43 -21.95
C THR A 18 -35.89 -51.57 -21.05
N THR A 19 -34.94 -52.43 -20.69
CA THR A 19 -35.03 -53.31 -19.51
C THR A 19 -34.58 -52.51 -18.29
N SER A 20 -35.53 -52.23 -17.37
CA SER A 20 -35.30 -51.50 -16.15
C SER A 20 -34.60 -52.41 -15.11
N PHE A 21 -33.29 -52.20 -14.91
CA PHE A 21 -32.61 -52.74 -13.72
C PHE A 21 -32.71 -51.72 -12.61
N ALA A 22 -33.32 -52.13 -11.48
CA ALA A 22 -33.34 -51.36 -10.26
C ALA A 22 -31.91 -51.28 -9.69
N THR A 23 -31.25 -50.15 -9.87
CA THR A 23 -29.98 -49.83 -9.22
C THR A 23 -30.28 -49.28 -7.83
N THR A 24 -29.91 -50.03 -6.79
CA THR A 24 -29.80 -49.53 -5.42
C THR A 24 -28.88 -48.29 -5.41
N PRO A 25 -29.27 -47.17 -4.77
CA PRO A 25 -28.39 -46.00 -4.70
C PRO A 25 -27.18 -46.35 -3.82
N VAL A 26 -26.01 -46.48 -4.45
CA VAL A 26 -24.73 -46.51 -3.75
C VAL A 26 -24.51 -45.09 -3.18
N ALA A 27 -24.49 -44.99 -1.84
CA ALA A 27 -24.14 -43.75 -1.17
C ALA A 27 -22.78 -43.28 -1.70
N PRO A 28 -22.60 -41.97 -1.98
CA PRO A 28 -21.32 -41.46 -2.48
C PRO A 28 -20.26 -41.71 -1.41
N THR A 29 -19.30 -42.58 -1.71
CA THR A 29 -18.09 -42.77 -0.92
C THR A 29 -17.28 -41.48 -1.03
N VAL A 30 -17.42 -40.59 -0.05
CA VAL A 30 -16.57 -39.41 0.08
C VAL A 30 -15.15 -39.90 0.27
N ASN A 31 -14.29 -39.62 -0.69
CA ASN A 31 -12.89 -39.98 -0.61
C ASN A 31 -12.27 -39.28 0.61
N PRO A 32 -11.76 -39.99 1.64
CA PRO A 32 -11.30 -39.40 2.89
C PRO A 32 -10.18 -38.37 2.68
N THR A 33 -9.42 -38.49 1.59
CA THR A 33 -8.37 -37.51 1.21
C THR A 33 -8.95 -36.16 0.83
N VAL A 34 -10.09 -36.11 0.13
CA VAL A 34 -10.72 -34.83 -0.28
C VAL A 34 -11.35 -34.12 0.93
N ALA A 35 -11.99 -34.88 1.84
CA ALA A 35 -12.58 -34.33 3.06
C ALA A 35 -11.49 -33.72 3.98
N SER A 36 -10.35 -34.38 4.12
CA SER A 36 -9.23 -33.89 4.94
C SER A 36 -8.52 -32.67 4.37
N GLN A 37 -8.36 -32.57 3.05
CA GLN A 37 -7.83 -31.37 2.39
C GLN A 37 -8.75 -30.16 2.60
N THR A 38 -10.07 -30.37 2.58
CA THR A 38 -11.04 -29.30 2.85
C THR A 38 -10.93 -28.78 4.28
N GLU A 39 -10.70 -29.67 5.26
CA GLU A 39 -10.52 -29.28 6.66
C GLU A 39 -9.25 -28.46 6.88
N ASP A 40 -8.10 -28.88 6.33
CA ASP A 40 -6.84 -28.14 6.43
C ASP A 40 -6.97 -26.75 5.80
N GLN A 41 -7.66 -26.66 4.65
CA GLN A 41 -7.92 -25.40 4.00
C GLN A 41 -8.81 -24.48 4.84
N GLN A 42 -9.84 -25.01 5.51
CA GLN A 42 -10.69 -24.23 6.42
C GLN A 42 -9.90 -23.69 7.61
N ILE A 43 -9.00 -24.48 8.21
CA ILE A 43 -8.12 -24.03 9.29
C ILE A 43 -7.24 -22.86 8.80
N ILE A 44 -6.57 -23.02 7.67
CA ILE A 44 -5.69 -21.99 7.10
C ILE A 44 -6.48 -20.70 6.81
N GLU A 45 -7.63 -20.80 6.14
CA GLU A 45 -8.45 -19.62 5.81
C GLU A 45 -9.03 -18.95 7.06
N SER A 46 -9.40 -19.70 8.10
CA SER A 46 -9.84 -19.12 9.38
C SER A 46 -8.75 -18.29 10.04
N VAL A 47 -7.51 -18.80 10.06
CA VAL A 47 -6.36 -18.08 10.61
C VAL A 47 -6.00 -16.89 9.72
N ARG A 48 -6.03 -17.05 8.39
CA ARG A 48 -5.82 -15.96 7.43
C ARG A 48 -6.83 -14.85 7.65
N ALA A 49 -8.12 -15.15 7.71
CA ALA A 49 -9.18 -14.17 7.92
C ALA A 49 -9.02 -13.37 9.22
N LYS A 50 -8.48 -13.99 10.26
CA LYS A 50 -8.22 -13.36 11.56
C LYS A 50 -6.97 -12.47 11.55
N HIS A 51 -5.86 -12.94 10.96
CA HIS A 51 -4.53 -12.35 11.12
C HIS A 51 -3.96 -11.69 9.89
N ALA A 52 -4.48 -12.01 8.72
CA ALA A 52 -3.99 -11.53 7.43
C ALA A 52 -5.17 -11.28 6.45
N PRO A 53 -6.18 -10.49 6.86
CA PRO A 53 -7.37 -10.26 6.05
C PRO A 53 -7.09 -9.43 4.79
N ASP A 54 -5.91 -8.82 4.69
CA ASP A 54 -5.52 -7.97 3.56
C ASP A 54 -4.09 -8.31 3.12
N ASP A 55 -3.98 -8.93 1.95
CA ASP A 55 -2.72 -9.38 1.35
C ASP A 55 -1.78 -8.24 0.94
N ARG A 56 -2.29 -7.01 0.91
CA ARG A 56 -1.49 -5.80 0.66
C ARG A 56 -0.68 -5.35 1.89
N LEU A 57 -1.13 -5.75 3.09
CA LEU A 57 -0.51 -5.39 4.38
C LEU A 57 0.14 -6.60 5.05
N ASP A 58 -0.32 -7.78 4.69
CA ASP A 58 -0.01 -9.04 5.35
C ASP A 58 0.48 -10.09 4.38
N LEU A 59 1.64 -10.62 4.66
CA LEU A 59 2.09 -11.83 3.99
C LEU A 59 1.62 -13.06 4.78
N PHE A 60 0.72 -13.81 4.17
CA PHE A 60 0.29 -15.11 4.67
C PHE A 60 0.18 -16.07 3.49
N ASP A 61 1.30 -16.64 3.11
CA ASP A 61 1.43 -17.59 2.00
C ASP A 61 1.81 -18.95 2.61
N ILE A 62 0.80 -19.65 3.16
CA ILE A 62 0.95 -20.94 3.84
C ILE A 62 0.03 -21.95 3.20
N GLN A 63 0.57 -23.15 2.94
CA GLN A 63 -0.12 -24.29 2.39
C GLN A 63 0.01 -25.48 3.33
N ALA A 64 -0.99 -26.35 3.33
CA ALA A 64 -0.97 -27.61 4.05
C ALA A 64 -1.00 -28.78 3.06
N THR A 65 -0.11 -29.75 3.28
CA THR A 65 -0.09 -31.00 2.53
C THR A 65 -0.17 -32.17 3.51
N ARG A 66 -1.15 -33.06 3.34
CA ARG A 66 -1.24 -34.29 4.13
C ARG A 66 -0.36 -35.37 3.57
N GLU A 67 0.55 -35.86 4.42
CA GLU A 67 1.39 -37.01 4.12
C GLU A 67 0.61 -38.33 4.31
N ALA A 68 1.12 -39.40 3.70
CA ALA A 68 0.53 -40.73 3.78
C ALA A 68 0.43 -41.31 5.22
N ASN A 69 1.29 -40.84 6.13
CA ASN A 69 1.29 -41.20 7.55
C ASN A 69 0.28 -40.41 8.40
N GLY A 70 -0.56 -39.54 7.78
CA GLY A 70 -1.53 -38.70 8.44
C GLY A 70 -0.97 -37.39 9.04
N ARG A 71 0.32 -37.13 8.96
CA ARG A 71 0.91 -35.84 9.36
C ARG A 71 0.52 -34.75 8.37
N VAL A 72 0.42 -33.52 8.85
CA VAL A 72 0.18 -32.34 8.02
C VAL A 72 1.49 -31.54 7.94
N LEU A 73 2.04 -31.43 6.77
CA LEU A 73 3.16 -30.54 6.47
C LEU A 73 2.62 -29.13 6.16
N LEU A 74 3.02 -28.15 6.97
CA LEU A 74 2.73 -26.74 6.77
C LEU A 74 3.98 -26.07 6.18
N GLU A 75 3.87 -25.58 4.94
CA GLU A 75 4.98 -24.93 4.24
C GLU A 75 4.58 -23.53 3.78
N GLY A 76 5.58 -22.64 3.65
CA GLY A 76 5.37 -21.30 3.12
C GLY A 76 6.01 -20.21 3.96
N ARG A 77 5.40 -19.04 3.99
CA ARG A 77 5.96 -17.86 4.66
C ARG A 77 4.88 -16.92 5.19
N THR A 78 5.20 -16.23 6.29
CA THR A 78 4.34 -15.18 6.86
C THR A 78 5.20 -14.12 7.56
N ASN A 79 4.73 -12.89 7.60
CA ASN A 79 5.34 -11.82 8.40
C ASN A 79 4.62 -11.63 9.76
N ASN A 80 3.65 -12.50 10.08
CA ASN A 80 2.85 -12.39 11.28
C ASN A 80 3.10 -13.58 12.24
N PRO A 81 3.86 -13.39 13.34
CA PRO A 81 4.14 -14.47 14.29
C PRO A 81 2.89 -14.96 15.02
N ALA A 82 1.89 -14.09 15.26
CA ALA A 82 0.65 -14.48 15.92
C ALA A 82 -0.20 -15.42 15.03
N ALA A 83 -0.19 -15.18 13.71
CA ALA A 83 -0.84 -16.08 12.76
C ALA A 83 -0.23 -17.49 12.79
N LEU A 84 1.10 -17.58 12.85
CA LEU A 84 1.79 -18.87 12.94
C LEU A 84 1.51 -19.58 14.27
N ALA A 85 1.41 -18.84 15.38
CA ALA A 85 1.06 -19.39 16.69
C ALA A 85 -0.39 -19.94 16.70
N ASP A 86 -1.35 -19.17 16.19
CA ASP A 86 -2.75 -19.58 16.12
C ASP A 86 -2.94 -20.77 15.16
N LEU A 87 -2.19 -20.81 14.06
CA LEU A 87 -2.22 -21.95 13.14
C LEU A 87 -1.75 -23.23 13.85
N ARG A 88 -0.65 -23.19 14.59
CA ARG A 88 -0.18 -24.32 15.40
C ARG A 88 -1.20 -24.73 16.45
N ALA A 89 -1.82 -23.77 17.13
CA ALA A 89 -2.84 -24.05 18.14
C ALA A 89 -4.08 -24.71 17.54
N ALA A 90 -4.54 -24.29 16.36
CA ALA A 90 -5.69 -24.85 15.68
C ALA A 90 -5.50 -26.33 15.33
N TYR A 91 -4.32 -26.72 14.85
CA TYR A 91 -3.98 -28.12 14.59
C TYR A 91 -3.81 -28.94 15.88
N TYR A 92 -3.22 -28.33 16.92
CA TYR A 92 -3.06 -28.98 18.23
C TYR A 92 -4.41 -29.33 18.86
N VAL A 93 -5.38 -28.43 18.85
CA VAL A 93 -6.75 -28.67 19.37
C VAL A 93 -7.45 -29.84 18.67
N LYS A 94 -7.13 -30.03 17.38
CA LYS A 94 -7.69 -31.16 16.58
C LYS A 94 -6.89 -32.45 16.71
N HIS A 95 -5.87 -32.48 17.55
CA HIS A 95 -4.95 -33.60 17.71
C HIS A 95 -4.29 -34.09 16.41
N LEU A 96 -4.08 -33.16 15.47
CA LEU A 96 -3.43 -33.43 14.19
C LEU A 96 -1.91 -33.22 14.31
N PRO A 97 -1.09 -34.23 14.04
CA PRO A 97 0.36 -34.07 14.05
C PRO A 97 0.78 -33.19 12.87
N ILE A 98 1.57 -32.14 13.18
CA ILE A 98 2.05 -31.20 12.16
C ILE A 98 3.58 -31.22 12.07
N ASP A 99 4.09 -30.99 10.88
CA ASP A 99 5.45 -30.56 10.61
C ASP A 99 5.42 -29.13 10.04
N VAL A 100 6.16 -28.20 10.66
CA VAL A 100 6.05 -26.77 10.36
C VAL A 100 7.35 -26.29 9.72
N LYS A 101 7.31 -26.09 8.40
CA LYS A 101 8.37 -25.49 7.59
C LYS A 101 7.99 -24.07 7.10
N VAL A 102 7.21 -23.35 7.91
CA VAL A 102 6.82 -21.99 7.62
C VAL A 102 7.94 -21.03 8.02
N ARG A 103 8.40 -20.23 7.07
CA ARG A 103 9.38 -19.15 7.31
C ARG A 103 8.68 -17.93 7.90
N LEU A 104 9.14 -17.48 9.06
CA LEU A 104 8.71 -16.20 9.65
C LEU A 104 9.63 -15.07 9.11
N LEU A 105 9.03 -14.08 8.47
CA LEU A 105 9.74 -12.95 7.86
C LEU A 105 9.67 -11.69 8.72
N PRO A 106 10.74 -10.88 8.72
CA PRO A 106 12.03 -11.11 8.07
C PRO A 106 12.85 -12.20 8.77
N SER A 107 13.47 -13.07 7.98
CA SER A 107 14.48 -14.00 8.51
C SER A 107 15.84 -13.29 8.60
N ARG A 108 16.36 -13.12 9.83
CA ARG A 108 17.66 -12.47 10.05
C ARG A 108 18.80 -13.25 9.42
N ASP A 109 18.74 -14.59 9.50
CA ASP A 109 19.77 -15.48 8.95
C ASP A 109 19.84 -15.34 7.42
N ASP A 110 18.71 -15.40 6.72
CA ASP A 110 18.65 -15.27 5.26
C ASP A 110 19.10 -13.88 4.79
N LEU A 111 18.77 -12.84 5.54
CA LEU A 111 19.08 -11.45 5.22
C LEU A 111 20.42 -10.98 5.81
N LYS A 112 21.16 -11.85 6.53
CA LYS A 112 22.43 -11.51 7.19
C LYS A 112 22.29 -10.24 8.06
N ASP A 113 21.28 -10.22 8.93
CA ASP A 113 20.88 -9.11 9.80
C ASP A 113 20.46 -7.80 9.10
N LYS A 114 20.53 -7.74 7.77
CA LYS A 114 20.12 -6.55 7.00
C LYS A 114 18.61 -6.56 6.72
N THR A 115 17.81 -6.49 7.80
CA THR A 115 16.35 -6.51 7.74
C THR A 115 15.73 -5.15 7.43
N TRP A 116 16.54 -4.14 7.16
CA TRP A 116 16.14 -2.82 6.73
C TRP A 116 16.72 -2.49 5.38
N ALA A 117 16.10 -1.54 4.71
CA ALA A 117 16.70 -0.92 3.55
C ALA A 117 16.29 0.57 3.48
N ILE A 118 17.07 1.32 2.71
CA ILE A 118 16.81 2.72 2.37
C ILE A 118 16.69 2.78 0.87
N VAL A 119 15.63 3.38 0.36
CA VAL A 119 15.45 3.58 -1.09
C VAL A 119 16.58 4.49 -1.61
N LYS A 120 17.39 3.99 -2.57
CA LYS A 120 18.54 4.73 -3.10
C LYS A 120 18.33 5.27 -4.51
N ALA A 121 17.37 4.74 -5.26
CA ALA A 121 16.98 5.32 -6.54
C ALA A 121 16.09 6.57 -6.33
N PRO A 122 16.10 7.56 -7.24
CA PRO A 122 15.28 8.77 -7.12
C PRO A 122 13.80 8.49 -6.85
N SER A 123 13.23 7.51 -7.56
CA SER A 123 11.91 6.96 -7.29
C SER A 123 11.87 5.48 -7.65
N VAL A 124 11.08 4.70 -6.92
CA VAL A 124 10.94 3.26 -7.12
C VAL A 124 9.46 2.91 -7.19
N ARG A 125 9.09 2.13 -8.21
CA ARG A 125 7.76 1.54 -8.30
C ARG A 125 7.75 0.24 -7.50
N VAL A 126 6.97 0.21 -6.45
CA VAL A 126 6.73 -0.99 -5.65
C VAL A 126 5.60 -1.76 -6.32
N ARG A 127 5.78 -3.04 -6.54
CA ARG A 127 4.78 -3.94 -7.10
C ARG A 127 4.19 -4.80 -5.99
N ASP A 128 2.88 -4.99 -6.03
CA ASP A 128 2.24 -5.94 -5.12
C ASP A 128 2.59 -7.40 -5.51
N LEU A 129 2.18 -8.34 -4.69
CA LEU A 129 2.45 -9.76 -4.93
C LEU A 129 1.75 -10.32 -6.19
N GLN A 130 0.81 -9.58 -6.77
CA GLN A 130 0.19 -9.87 -8.07
C GLN A 130 0.89 -9.13 -9.23
N ASN A 131 2.08 -8.56 -8.99
CA ASN A 131 2.90 -7.83 -9.98
C ASN A 131 2.26 -6.56 -10.56
N ARG A 132 1.26 -5.99 -9.90
CA ARG A 132 0.67 -4.69 -10.25
C ARG A 132 1.48 -3.57 -9.59
N THR A 133 1.64 -2.44 -10.26
CA THR A 133 2.22 -1.25 -9.61
C THR A 133 1.30 -0.80 -8.49
N HIS A 134 1.77 -0.95 -7.26
CA HIS A 134 1.00 -0.62 -6.07
C HIS A 134 1.26 0.82 -5.62
N VAL A 135 2.54 1.20 -5.49
CA VAL A 135 2.90 2.52 -5.00
C VAL A 135 4.26 2.95 -5.55
N THR A 136 4.50 4.26 -5.63
CA THR A 136 5.83 4.81 -5.89
C THR A 136 6.39 5.40 -4.60
N VAL A 137 7.63 5.07 -4.27
CA VAL A 137 8.38 5.63 -3.13
C VAL A 137 9.60 6.37 -3.61
N THR A 138 9.99 7.40 -2.87
CA THR A 138 11.10 8.29 -3.22
C THR A 138 12.38 7.93 -2.48
N MET A 139 13.50 8.39 -3.01
CA MET A 139 14.82 8.27 -2.39
C MET A 139 14.80 8.66 -0.90
N GLY A 140 15.55 7.94 -0.11
CA GLY A 140 15.71 8.18 1.32
C GLY A 140 14.62 7.59 2.20
N THR A 141 13.54 7.04 1.63
CA THR A 141 12.49 6.37 2.40
C THR A 141 13.04 5.11 3.07
N PRO A 142 12.95 4.99 4.41
CA PRO A 142 13.28 3.77 5.12
C PRO A 142 12.19 2.73 4.90
N VAL A 143 12.57 1.48 4.67
CA VAL A 143 11.64 0.36 4.46
C VAL A 143 12.12 -0.87 5.22
N ARG A 144 11.21 -1.72 5.63
CA ARG A 144 11.55 -3.02 6.20
C ARG A 144 11.76 -4.02 5.07
N ARG A 145 12.88 -4.70 5.07
CA ARG A 145 13.21 -5.75 4.11
C ARG A 145 12.75 -7.08 4.70
N LEU A 146 11.83 -7.76 4.04
CA LEU A 146 11.24 -9.00 4.52
C LEU A 146 11.95 -10.23 3.94
N ASP A 147 12.26 -10.20 2.65
CA ASP A 147 12.87 -11.31 1.91
C ASP A 147 13.63 -10.79 0.69
N ASP A 148 14.55 -11.59 0.15
CA ASP A 148 15.22 -11.33 -1.12
C ASP A 148 15.21 -12.59 -1.97
N GLN A 149 14.72 -12.48 -3.18
CA GLN A 149 14.71 -13.57 -4.16
C GLN A 149 14.82 -13.01 -5.58
N ASN A 150 15.59 -13.67 -6.43
CA ASN A 150 15.68 -13.38 -7.87
C ASN A 150 15.96 -11.89 -8.20
N ASN A 151 16.86 -11.24 -7.46
CA ASN A 151 17.18 -9.81 -7.57
C ASN A 151 15.99 -8.87 -7.23
N LEU A 152 14.96 -9.38 -6.59
CA LEU A 152 13.87 -8.62 -6.02
C LEU A 152 13.95 -8.64 -4.49
N SER A 153 13.74 -7.49 -3.88
CA SER A 153 13.56 -7.35 -2.43
C SER A 153 12.08 -7.22 -2.12
N LEU A 154 11.56 -8.13 -1.31
CA LEU A 154 10.23 -7.98 -0.71
C LEU A 154 10.36 -7.00 0.45
N ILE A 155 9.63 -5.89 0.38
CA ILE A 155 9.71 -4.81 1.36
C ILE A 155 8.35 -4.48 1.95
N GLN A 156 8.37 -3.96 3.19
CA GLN A 156 7.22 -3.32 3.80
C GLN A 156 7.49 -1.82 3.96
N LEU A 157 6.54 -1.02 3.51
CA LEU A 157 6.60 0.44 3.48
C LEU A 157 6.15 1.07 4.80
N PRO A 158 6.44 2.37 5.03
CA PRO A 158 5.99 3.09 6.22
C PRO A 158 4.47 3.13 6.44
N ASP A 159 3.66 2.98 5.39
CA ASP A 159 2.19 2.87 5.45
C ASP A 159 1.70 1.42 5.70
N GLY A 160 2.61 0.47 5.92
CA GLY A 160 2.34 -0.93 6.13
C GLY A 160 2.23 -1.77 4.85
N SER A 161 2.14 -1.15 3.68
CA SER A 161 2.01 -1.87 2.40
C SER A 161 3.22 -2.77 2.14
N ILE A 162 2.97 -3.97 1.60
CA ILE A 162 4.00 -4.94 1.22
C ILE A 162 4.08 -5.01 -0.30
N GLY A 163 5.30 -5.11 -0.82
CA GLY A 163 5.51 -5.31 -2.24
C GLY A 163 6.97 -5.52 -2.60
N GLU A 164 7.22 -5.75 -3.87
CA GLU A 164 8.54 -6.07 -4.42
C GLU A 164 9.15 -4.88 -5.16
N VAL A 165 10.47 -4.77 -5.02
CA VAL A 165 11.29 -3.80 -5.74
C VAL A 165 12.58 -4.48 -6.22
N PRO A 166 13.20 -4.01 -7.33
CA PRO A 166 14.55 -4.46 -7.68
C PRO A 166 15.52 -4.20 -6.53
N SER A 167 16.27 -5.23 -6.09
CA SER A 167 17.22 -5.11 -4.98
C SER A 167 18.31 -4.07 -5.26
N SER A 168 18.61 -3.81 -6.54
CA SER A 168 19.51 -2.75 -6.98
C SER A 168 19.01 -1.33 -6.68
N GLN A 169 17.73 -1.13 -6.38
CA GLN A 169 17.13 0.19 -6.11
C GLN A 169 17.04 0.54 -4.63
N VAL A 170 17.43 -0.38 -3.76
CA VAL A 170 17.49 -0.17 -2.32
C VAL A 170 18.89 -0.44 -1.79
N ARG A 171 19.24 0.19 -0.67
CA ARG A 171 20.44 -0.11 0.10
C ARG A 171 20.06 -0.90 1.34
N ALA A 172 20.40 -2.17 1.38
CA ALA A 172 20.18 -3.02 2.54
C ALA A 172 21.11 -2.59 3.71
N VAL A 173 20.53 -2.44 4.89
CA VAL A 173 21.22 -2.05 6.12
C VAL A 173 20.72 -2.89 7.30
N ASP A 174 21.54 -3.01 8.33
CA ASP A 174 21.17 -3.59 9.62
C ASP A 174 20.51 -2.56 10.55
N ASP A 175 20.20 -2.97 11.78
CA ASP A 175 19.60 -2.12 12.80
C ASP A 175 20.47 -0.88 13.11
N THR A 176 21.79 -1.01 13.07
CA THR A 176 22.72 0.12 13.28
C THR A 176 22.69 1.08 12.09
N GLY A 177 22.70 0.55 10.88
CA GLY A 177 22.67 1.36 9.67
C GLY A 177 21.39 2.18 9.53
N ILE A 178 20.22 1.61 9.85
CA ILE A 178 18.97 2.36 9.83
C ILE A 178 18.90 3.39 10.95
N LEU A 179 19.44 3.08 12.14
CA LEU A 179 19.52 4.02 13.24
C LEU A 179 20.40 5.24 12.90
N ILE A 180 21.57 4.99 12.29
CA ILE A 180 22.45 6.05 11.82
C ILE A 180 21.73 6.93 10.79
N TRP A 181 21.05 6.31 9.81
CA TRP A 181 20.27 7.04 8.82
C TRP A 181 19.20 7.92 9.48
N ASN A 182 18.42 7.36 10.39
CA ASN A 182 17.32 8.06 11.03
C ASN A 182 17.76 9.23 11.92
N ARG A 183 18.90 9.12 12.61
CA ARG A 183 19.43 10.16 13.51
C ARG A 183 20.16 11.31 12.83
N ARG A 184 20.57 11.16 11.56
CA ARG A 184 21.25 12.23 10.83
C ARG A 184 20.27 13.33 10.45
N GLU A 185 20.70 14.59 10.49
CA GLU A 185 19.94 15.68 9.89
C GLU A 185 19.70 15.40 8.40
N LYS A 186 18.53 15.77 7.92
CA LYS A 186 18.09 15.49 6.55
C LYS A 186 17.51 16.71 5.87
N LEU A 187 17.59 16.68 4.56
CA LEU A 187 16.88 17.56 3.65
C LEU A 187 15.75 16.79 2.99
N ILE A 188 14.61 17.43 2.78
CA ILE A 188 13.51 16.93 1.96
C ILE A 188 13.34 17.86 0.75
N VAL A 189 13.21 17.27 -0.44
CA VAL A 189 12.90 18.01 -1.66
C VAL A 189 11.46 18.50 -1.62
N THR A 190 11.27 19.81 -1.65
CA THR A 190 9.95 20.47 -1.61
C THR A 190 9.55 21.11 -2.95
N ALA A 191 10.48 21.32 -3.88
CA ALA A 191 10.20 21.59 -5.29
C ALA A 191 9.61 20.34 -5.98
N ASP A 192 8.92 20.49 -7.11
CA ASP A 192 8.39 19.31 -7.82
C ASP A 192 9.51 18.37 -8.28
N GLN A 193 10.65 18.94 -8.64
CA GLN A 193 11.90 18.24 -8.88
C GLN A 193 13.09 19.17 -8.67
N THR A 194 14.26 18.63 -8.38
CA THR A 194 15.53 19.35 -8.29
C THR A 194 16.67 18.53 -8.89
N SER A 195 17.75 19.22 -9.29
CA SER A 195 18.97 18.57 -9.76
C SER A 195 19.95 18.43 -8.60
N PHE A 196 20.39 17.19 -8.35
CA PHE A 196 21.49 16.89 -7.45
C PHE A 196 22.76 16.70 -8.26
N GLN A 197 23.80 17.47 -7.95
CA GLN A 197 25.06 17.53 -8.68
C GLN A 197 26.15 16.78 -7.92
N ILE A 198 26.76 15.80 -8.57
CA ILE A 198 27.88 15.04 -8.02
C ILE A 198 29.12 15.39 -8.88
N GLU A 199 30.09 16.01 -8.26
CA GLU A 199 31.38 16.23 -8.89
C GLU A 199 32.18 14.93 -8.91
N ASN A 200 32.69 14.56 -10.07
CA ASN A 200 33.59 13.43 -10.22
C ASN A 200 35.02 13.98 -10.25
N PRO A 201 35.82 13.77 -9.17
CA PRO A 201 37.18 14.34 -9.12
C PRO A 201 38.11 13.76 -10.17
N ASP A 202 37.86 12.52 -10.63
CA ASP A 202 38.73 11.84 -11.59
C ASP A 202 38.55 12.33 -13.03
N THR A 203 37.31 12.71 -13.39
CA THR A 203 36.97 13.13 -14.76
C THR A 203 36.72 14.64 -14.91
N GLN A 204 36.73 15.40 -13.80
CA GLN A 204 36.25 16.77 -13.71
C GLN A 204 34.84 16.99 -14.28
N GLY A 205 34.08 15.89 -14.43
CA GLY A 205 32.68 15.90 -14.88
C GLY A 205 31.71 16.08 -13.75
N VAL A 206 30.50 16.48 -14.10
CA VAL A 206 29.37 16.57 -13.16
C VAL A 206 28.30 15.55 -13.56
N GLU A 207 28.01 14.61 -12.68
CA GLU A 207 26.84 13.75 -12.81
C GLU A 207 25.61 14.48 -12.26
N LEU A 208 24.53 14.52 -13.01
CA LEU A 208 23.26 15.11 -12.59
C LEU A 208 22.24 14.04 -12.31
N ILE A 209 21.66 14.05 -11.11
CA ILE A 209 20.56 13.18 -10.72
C ILE A 209 19.33 14.06 -10.50
N THR A 210 18.26 13.81 -11.23
CA THR A 210 16.97 14.47 -10.98
C THR A 210 16.26 13.81 -9.81
N LEU A 211 16.01 14.56 -8.75
CA LEU A 211 15.30 14.11 -7.54
C LEU A 211 13.87 14.66 -7.56
N PRO A 212 12.87 13.81 -7.38
CA PRO A 212 11.48 14.24 -7.28
C PRO A 212 11.17 14.84 -5.89
N ARG A 213 10.08 15.57 -5.79
CA ARG A 213 9.49 15.98 -4.51
C ARG A 213 9.37 14.80 -3.54
N GLY A 214 9.66 15.05 -2.27
CA GLY A 214 9.65 14.04 -1.22
C GLY A 214 10.90 13.16 -1.14
N ALA A 215 11.87 13.32 -2.03
CA ALA A 215 13.17 12.68 -1.86
C ALA A 215 13.88 13.24 -0.63
N VAL A 216 14.48 12.35 0.16
CA VAL A 216 15.16 12.69 1.42
C VAL A 216 16.63 12.35 1.32
N LEU A 217 17.47 13.30 1.74
CA LEU A 217 18.92 13.25 1.65
C LEU A 217 19.53 13.52 3.02
N ARG A 218 20.71 13.00 3.27
CA ARG A 218 21.47 13.36 4.48
C ARG A 218 22.05 14.77 4.30
N LEU A 219 21.75 15.67 5.23
CA LEU A 219 22.36 16.98 5.28
C LEU A 219 23.82 16.86 5.75
N GLU A 220 24.75 17.51 5.04
CA GLU A 220 26.16 17.58 5.45
C GLU A 220 26.52 18.97 5.96
N ARG A 221 26.45 19.97 5.10
CA ARG A 221 26.73 21.35 5.45
C ARG A 221 26.06 22.36 4.52
N PRO A 222 25.84 23.57 5.00
CA PRO A 222 25.44 24.68 4.11
C PRO A 222 26.63 25.15 3.27
N LEU A 223 26.34 25.54 2.06
CA LEU A 223 27.16 26.36 1.18
C LEU A 223 26.38 27.65 0.91
N ASP A 224 26.87 28.55 0.07
CA ASP A 224 26.21 29.85 -0.15
C ASP A 224 24.72 29.73 -0.49
N ASP A 225 24.37 29.42 -1.73
CA ASP A 225 23.02 29.19 -2.22
C ASP A 225 22.64 27.70 -2.33
N MET A 226 23.57 26.82 -1.98
CA MET A 226 23.46 25.36 -2.08
C MET A 226 23.51 24.69 -0.71
N TRP A 227 23.06 23.45 -0.66
CA TRP A 227 23.35 22.48 0.39
C TRP A 227 24.29 21.40 -0.14
N GLN A 228 25.31 21.05 0.63
CA GLN A 228 26.01 19.78 0.45
C GLN A 228 25.22 18.68 1.16
N ALA A 229 24.94 17.60 0.44
CA ALA A 229 24.14 16.49 0.95
C ALA A 229 24.70 15.14 0.48
N GLY A 230 24.35 14.08 1.22
CA GLY A 230 24.70 12.70 0.92
C GLY A 230 23.50 11.88 0.49
N LEU A 231 23.68 11.08 -0.57
CA LEU A 231 22.71 10.09 -1.02
C LEU A 231 22.69 8.87 -0.09
N PRO A 232 21.63 8.05 -0.12
CA PRO A 232 21.59 6.80 0.65
C PRO A 232 22.71 5.82 0.31
N ASP A 233 23.24 5.84 -0.90
CA ASP A 233 24.36 4.98 -1.34
C ASP A 233 25.75 5.48 -0.89
N GLY A 234 25.81 6.67 -0.27
CA GLY A 234 27.03 7.30 0.26
C GLY A 234 27.65 8.35 -0.64
N ARG A 235 27.22 8.49 -1.89
CA ARG A 235 27.72 9.55 -2.80
C ARG A 235 27.34 10.93 -2.25
N MET A 236 28.22 11.88 -2.45
CA MET A 236 28.09 13.27 -2.00
C MET A 236 27.87 14.18 -3.18
N GLY A 237 27.10 15.24 -2.95
CA GLY A 237 26.83 16.22 -3.99
C GLY A 237 26.17 17.47 -3.43
N THR A 238 25.70 18.33 -4.32
CA THR A 238 25.09 19.63 -3.97
C THR A 238 23.74 19.80 -4.63
N LEU A 239 22.86 20.58 -4.01
CA LEU A 239 21.56 20.98 -4.54
C LEU A 239 21.16 22.35 -4.02
N LYS A 240 20.27 23.04 -4.74
CA LYS A 240 19.82 24.39 -4.40
C LYS A 240 19.06 24.45 -3.10
N LYS A 241 19.37 25.43 -2.24
CA LYS A 241 18.63 25.68 -1.00
C LYS A 241 17.15 25.97 -1.24
N ALA A 242 16.82 26.67 -2.32
CA ALA A 242 15.44 27.02 -2.65
C ALA A 242 14.54 25.82 -2.94
N ASP A 243 15.10 24.66 -3.33
CA ASP A 243 14.35 23.48 -3.75
C ASP A 243 14.08 22.50 -2.60
N VAL A 244 14.70 22.73 -1.43
CA VAL A 244 14.67 21.81 -0.29
C VAL A 244 14.43 22.53 1.02
N GLN A 245 14.04 21.76 2.03
CA GLN A 245 13.96 22.23 3.41
C GLN A 245 14.64 21.19 4.33
N LYS A 246 15.05 21.61 5.53
CA LYS A 246 15.38 20.64 6.58
C LYS A 246 14.14 19.84 6.89
N LEU A 247 14.29 18.51 6.97
CA LEU A 247 13.17 17.59 7.18
C LEU A 247 12.44 17.91 8.50
N ASP A 248 13.18 18.17 9.57
CA ASP A 248 12.61 18.49 10.88
C ASP A 248 11.77 19.77 10.84
N ASP A 249 12.24 20.82 10.14
CA ASP A 249 11.50 22.07 10.00
C ASP A 249 10.21 21.88 9.20
N PHE A 250 10.28 21.07 8.13
CA PHE A 250 9.10 20.71 7.34
C PHE A 250 8.07 19.97 8.18
N GLN A 251 8.50 18.94 8.92
CA GLN A 251 7.64 18.14 9.80
C GLN A 251 7.01 18.97 10.91
N LEU A 252 7.81 19.79 11.60
CA LEU A 252 7.33 20.66 12.68
C LEU A 252 6.27 21.65 12.18
N ARG A 253 6.50 22.24 11.03
CA ARG A 253 5.55 23.17 10.42
C ARG A 253 4.21 22.51 10.09
N GLU A 254 4.24 21.34 9.44
CA GLU A 254 3.03 20.63 9.07
C GLU A 254 2.29 20.06 10.31
N GLU A 255 3.03 19.59 11.32
CA GLU A 255 2.46 19.14 12.60
C GLU A 255 1.80 20.29 13.36
N SER A 256 2.46 21.44 13.45
CA SER A 256 1.91 22.64 14.08
C SER A 256 0.63 23.11 13.41
N ALA A 257 0.62 23.15 12.06
CA ALA A 257 -0.57 23.52 11.31
C ALA A 257 -1.75 22.57 11.55
N ARG A 258 -1.50 21.26 11.68
CA ARG A 258 -2.54 20.27 12.00
C ARG A 258 -3.12 20.47 13.40
N ARG A 259 -2.25 20.72 14.38
CA ARG A 259 -2.63 20.90 15.80
C ARG A 259 -3.37 22.23 16.03
N GLU A 260 -2.93 23.29 15.36
CA GLU A 260 -3.53 24.61 15.49
C GLU A 260 -4.98 24.62 14.99
N SER A 261 -5.23 24.09 13.80
CA SER A 261 -6.56 23.99 13.24
C SER A 261 -6.67 22.90 12.18
N THR A 262 -7.28 21.78 12.54
CA THR A 262 -7.60 20.70 11.57
C THR A 262 -8.41 21.21 10.37
N THR A 263 -9.36 22.11 10.60
CA THR A 263 -10.18 22.66 9.51
C THR A 263 -9.35 23.50 8.55
N ALA A 264 -8.48 24.38 9.07
CA ALA A 264 -7.59 25.18 8.23
C ALA A 264 -6.57 24.29 7.49
N PHE A 265 -6.02 23.29 8.16
CA PHE A 265 -5.11 22.31 7.58
C PHE A 265 -5.78 21.52 6.42
N MET A 266 -6.98 20.98 6.63
CA MET A 266 -7.70 20.24 5.58
C MET A 266 -8.13 21.15 4.42
N LYS A 267 -8.37 22.42 4.65
CA LYS A 267 -8.58 23.41 3.59
C LYS A 267 -7.28 23.60 2.76
N LYS A 268 -6.12 23.65 3.40
CA LYS A 268 -4.81 23.70 2.72
C LYS A 268 -4.57 22.44 1.87
N VAL A 269 -4.92 21.25 2.38
CA VAL A 269 -4.89 19.98 1.63
C VAL A 269 -5.79 20.07 0.38
N ALA A 270 -6.99 20.59 0.51
CA ALA A 270 -7.93 20.78 -0.60
C ALA A 270 -7.39 21.76 -1.67
N GLU A 271 -6.73 22.86 -1.26
CA GLU A 271 -6.07 23.76 -2.23
C GLU A 271 -4.88 23.10 -2.94
N THR A 272 -4.11 22.25 -2.24
CA THR A 272 -3.07 21.43 -2.88
C THR A 272 -3.68 20.47 -3.92
N ALA A 273 -4.76 19.78 -3.57
CA ALA A 273 -5.48 18.92 -4.51
C ALA A 273 -5.96 19.68 -5.75
N LYS A 274 -6.48 20.89 -5.55
CA LYS A 274 -6.93 21.77 -6.63
C LYS A 274 -5.77 22.20 -7.55
N ALA A 275 -4.61 22.52 -7.00
CA ALA A 275 -3.42 22.86 -7.78
C ALA A 275 -2.94 21.66 -8.62
N LEU A 276 -3.09 20.45 -8.11
CA LEU A 276 -2.67 19.20 -8.76
C LEU A 276 -3.76 18.58 -9.67
N ALA A 277 -4.92 19.18 -9.77
CA ALA A 277 -6.09 18.61 -10.46
C ALA A 277 -5.84 18.22 -11.94
N LYS A 278 -4.87 18.86 -12.60
CA LYS A 278 -4.51 18.62 -14.01
C LYS A 278 -3.22 17.82 -14.18
N ALA A 279 -2.53 17.49 -13.11
CA ALA A 279 -1.31 16.70 -13.19
C ALA A 279 -1.63 15.25 -13.61
N PRO A 280 -0.76 14.60 -14.41
CA PRO A 280 -0.98 13.24 -14.85
C PRO A 280 -0.70 12.26 -13.72
N TYR A 281 -1.72 11.57 -13.25
CA TYR A 281 -1.61 10.48 -12.28
C TYR A 281 -2.04 9.17 -12.90
N PRO A 282 -1.37 8.04 -12.62
CA PRO A 282 -1.75 6.73 -13.15
C PRO A 282 -3.13 6.28 -12.61
N ASP A 283 -3.46 6.69 -11.39
CA ASP A 283 -4.75 6.40 -10.75
C ASP A 283 -5.02 7.37 -9.58
N GLY A 284 -6.22 7.27 -9.02
CA GLY A 284 -6.63 8.13 -7.90
C GLY A 284 -5.85 7.89 -6.60
N GLY A 285 -5.37 6.68 -6.37
CA GLY A 285 -4.55 6.37 -5.19
C GLY A 285 -3.20 7.08 -5.21
N ALA A 286 -2.55 7.13 -6.38
CA ALA A 286 -1.30 7.89 -6.55
C ALA A 286 -1.51 9.40 -6.32
N PHE A 287 -2.61 9.95 -6.82
CA PHE A 287 -3.00 11.34 -6.56
C PHE A 287 -3.21 11.61 -5.08
N LEU A 288 -4.01 10.76 -4.42
CA LEU A 288 -4.30 10.90 -3.00
C LEU A 288 -3.01 10.92 -2.19
N ARG A 289 -2.13 9.96 -2.45
CA ARG A 289 -0.84 9.87 -1.77
C ARG A 289 0.02 11.13 -1.97
N ASP A 290 0.18 11.63 -3.20
CA ASP A 290 0.98 12.83 -3.46
C ASP A 290 0.42 14.05 -2.75
N VAL A 291 -0.89 14.27 -2.79
CA VAL A 291 -1.53 15.38 -2.08
C VAL A 291 -1.20 15.35 -0.59
N PHE A 292 -1.37 14.19 0.06
CA PHE A 292 -1.17 14.09 1.52
C PHE A 292 0.30 14.07 1.92
N LEU A 293 1.19 13.47 1.13
CA LEU A 293 2.64 13.53 1.38
C LEU A 293 3.21 14.96 1.32
N ARG A 294 2.63 15.85 0.51
CA ARG A 294 2.98 17.29 0.51
C ARG A 294 2.69 17.98 1.84
N HIS A 295 1.91 17.35 2.69
CA HIS A 295 1.54 17.78 4.04
C HIS A 295 2.06 16.85 5.13
N ASP A 296 3.09 16.05 4.82
CA ASP A 296 3.72 15.11 5.73
C ASP A 296 2.73 14.09 6.33
N LEU A 297 1.81 13.57 5.50
CA LEU A 297 0.87 12.52 5.87
C LEU A 297 1.00 11.32 4.97
N TYR A 298 1.21 10.14 5.56
CA TYR A 298 1.13 8.86 4.87
C TYR A 298 -0.31 8.34 4.94
N LEU A 299 -0.99 8.29 3.80
CA LEU A 299 -2.29 7.65 3.68
C LEU A 299 -2.17 6.34 2.94
N GLN A 300 -2.96 5.38 3.38
CA GLN A 300 -3.23 4.19 2.59
C GLN A 300 -3.85 4.58 1.25
N ARG A 301 -3.39 3.92 0.19
CA ARG A 301 -3.74 4.27 -1.17
C ARG A 301 -5.15 3.84 -1.57
N ASP A 302 -5.56 2.66 -1.12
CA ASP A 302 -6.73 2.00 -1.66
C ASP A 302 -8.02 2.43 -0.94
N PRO A 303 -9.09 2.73 -1.67
CA PRO A 303 -10.34 3.26 -1.12
C PRO A 303 -11.00 2.37 -0.06
N ASP A 304 -10.94 1.04 -0.23
CA ASP A 304 -11.51 0.10 0.72
C ASP A 304 -10.74 0.06 2.04
N MET A 305 -9.42 0.25 1.99
CA MET A 305 -8.60 0.39 3.19
C MET A 305 -8.95 1.67 3.95
N LEU A 306 -9.17 2.78 3.24
CA LEU A 306 -9.58 4.04 3.85
C LEU A 306 -10.93 3.92 4.56
N THR A 307 -11.91 3.26 3.96
CA THR A 307 -13.24 3.08 4.57
C THR A 307 -13.23 2.16 5.79
N ARG A 308 -12.30 1.22 5.87
CA ARG A 308 -12.12 0.35 7.05
C ARG A 308 -11.41 1.09 8.19
N SER A 309 -10.50 1.99 7.85
CA SER A 309 -9.61 2.65 8.81
C SER A 309 -10.14 3.98 9.34
N TYR A 310 -11.06 4.64 8.61
CA TYR A 310 -11.48 6.01 8.93
C TYR A 310 -12.99 6.21 8.96
N PRO A 311 -13.48 7.26 9.69
CA PRO A 311 -14.89 7.58 9.73
C PRO A 311 -15.45 7.89 8.35
N THR A 312 -16.56 7.25 8.05
CA THR A 312 -17.28 7.49 6.79
C THR A 312 -18.22 8.68 6.89
N VAL A 313 -18.33 9.44 5.81
CA VAL A 313 -19.27 10.55 5.66
C VAL A 313 -20.40 10.11 4.74
N LYS A 314 -21.64 10.15 5.24
CA LYS A 314 -22.82 9.85 4.41
C LYS A 314 -23.15 11.06 3.54
N PRO A 315 -23.33 10.88 2.22
CA PRO A 315 -23.74 11.97 1.36
C PRO A 315 -25.17 12.43 1.71
N GLY A 316 -25.36 13.73 1.88
CA GLY A 316 -26.68 14.33 2.02
C GLY A 316 -27.42 14.42 0.68
N LYS A 317 -28.69 14.78 0.70
CA LYS A 317 -29.54 14.84 -0.50
C LYS A 317 -29.01 15.79 -1.60
N ARG A 318 -28.26 16.83 -1.20
CA ARG A 318 -27.69 17.85 -2.11
C ARG A 318 -26.21 17.68 -2.38
N PHE A 319 -25.55 16.70 -1.75
CA PHE A 319 -24.09 16.50 -1.83
C PHE A 319 -23.29 17.77 -1.46
N ASP A 320 -23.80 18.54 -0.48
CA ASP A 320 -23.23 19.82 -0.04
C ASP A 320 -22.67 19.78 1.40
N GLN A 321 -22.72 18.61 2.06
CA GLN A 321 -22.24 18.40 3.42
C GLN A 321 -20.73 18.12 3.51
N PHE A 322 -20.07 17.93 2.36
CA PHE A 322 -18.64 17.64 2.35
C PHE A 322 -17.84 18.87 2.75
N LYS A 323 -16.86 18.65 3.63
CA LYS A 323 -15.91 19.68 4.05
C LYS A 323 -14.68 19.66 3.13
N PRO A 324 -13.93 20.77 3.03
CA PRO A 324 -12.65 20.74 2.33
C PRO A 324 -11.74 19.65 2.89
N GLY A 325 -11.13 18.87 2.00
CA GLY A 325 -10.25 17.78 2.36
C GLY A 325 -10.93 16.42 2.61
N ASP A 326 -12.27 16.33 2.66
CA ASP A 326 -12.94 15.03 2.68
C ASP A 326 -12.54 14.23 1.44
N ILE A 327 -12.20 12.94 1.64
CA ILE A 327 -11.81 12.02 0.59
C ILE A 327 -13.07 11.35 0.04
N LEU A 328 -13.28 11.48 -1.27
CA LEU A 328 -14.45 10.94 -1.97
C LEU A 328 -14.03 9.70 -2.76
N LEU A 329 -14.75 8.60 -2.57
CA LEU A 329 -14.44 7.31 -3.15
C LEU A 329 -15.48 6.98 -4.21
N PHE A 330 -15.02 6.68 -5.42
CA PHE A 330 -15.89 6.44 -6.58
C PHE A 330 -15.72 5.01 -7.08
N LYS A 331 -16.71 4.54 -7.82
CA LYS A 331 -16.59 3.30 -8.59
C LYS A 331 -15.39 3.41 -9.53
N PRO A 332 -14.58 2.35 -9.63
CA PRO A 332 -13.49 2.31 -10.60
C PRO A 332 -14.01 2.54 -12.04
N VAL A 333 -13.19 3.16 -12.86
CA VAL A 333 -13.45 3.33 -14.29
C VAL A 333 -12.43 2.47 -15.02
N GLU A 334 -12.90 1.50 -15.82
CA GLU A 334 -12.03 0.55 -16.54
C GLU A 334 -10.98 -0.14 -15.64
N GLY A 335 -11.38 -0.47 -14.41
CA GLY A 335 -10.47 -1.06 -13.43
C GLY A 335 -9.52 -0.08 -12.71
N VAL A 336 -9.48 1.20 -13.13
CA VAL A 336 -8.62 2.21 -12.51
C VAL A 336 -9.32 2.83 -11.30
N THR A 337 -8.63 2.82 -10.16
CA THR A 337 -9.11 3.43 -8.92
C THR A 337 -9.35 4.93 -9.11
N ARG A 338 -10.58 5.39 -8.82
CA ARG A 338 -10.97 6.79 -8.88
C ARG A 338 -11.26 7.33 -7.48
N VAL A 339 -10.58 8.41 -7.13
CA VAL A 339 -10.81 9.13 -5.86
C VAL A 339 -11.00 10.62 -6.12
N GLY A 340 -11.58 11.31 -5.16
CA GLY A 340 -11.70 12.76 -5.18
C GLY A 340 -11.32 13.37 -3.84
N ILE A 341 -10.98 14.64 -3.87
CA ILE A 341 -10.81 15.46 -2.65
C ILE A 341 -11.80 16.62 -2.73
N SER A 342 -12.64 16.73 -1.71
CA SER A 342 -13.64 17.79 -1.61
C SER A 342 -12.98 19.16 -1.46
N LEU A 343 -13.49 20.13 -2.22
CA LEU A 343 -13.17 21.56 -2.09
C LEU A 343 -14.15 22.28 -1.16
N GLY A 344 -15.07 21.54 -0.57
CA GLY A 344 -16.20 22.03 0.22
C GLY A 344 -17.51 22.08 -0.58
N GLY A 345 -18.61 21.76 0.10
CA GLY A 345 -19.93 21.66 -0.52
C GLY A 345 -19.98 20.57 -1.58
N SER A 346 -20.55 20.88 -2.74
CA SER A 346 -20.68 19.92 -3.85
C SER A 346 -19.49 19.85 -4.80
N ARG A 347 -18.45 20.68 -4.59
CA ARG A 347 -17.29 20.78 -5.48
C ARG A 347 -16.15 19.88 -5.01
N TYR A 348 -15.48 19.25 -5.95
CA TYR A 348 -14.35 18.33 -5.66
C TYR A 348 -13.38 18.23 -6.84
N VAL A 349 -12.16 17.81 -6.56
CA VAL A 349 -11.19 17.34 -7.56
C VAL A 349 -11.35 15.84 -7.67
N ALA A 350 -11.40 15.27 -8.88
CA ALA A 350 -11.41 13.82 -9.10
C ALA A 350 -10.31 13.37 -10.04
N VAL A 351 -9.65 12.24 -9.69
CA VAL A 351 -8.58 11.65 -10.48
C VAL A 351 -8.78 10.12 -10.57
N PRO A 352 -8.68 9.53 -11.77
CA PRO A 352 -8.70 10.19 -13.06
C PRO A 352 -10.03 10.92 -13.30
N GLY A 353 -9.97 12.04 -14.00
CA GLY A 353 -11.15 12.86 -14.27
C GLY A 353 -10.80 14.17 -14.99
N GLN A 354 -11.78 15.05 -15.10
CA GLN A 354 -11.63 16.33 -15.80
C GLN A 354 -11.11 17.48 -14.92
N GLY A 355 -10.51 17.15 -13.77
CA GLY A 355 -10.04 18.14 -12.82
C GLY A 355 -11.11 18.50 -11.78
N ILE A 356 -11.56 19.76 -11.72
CA ILE A 356 -12.57 20.18 -10.74
C ILE A 356 -13.96 19.85 -11.25
N GLU A 357 -14.70 19.09 -10.47
CA GLU A 357 -16.08 18.67 -10.74
C GLU A 357 -17.05 19.21 -9.68
N ASP A 358 -18.36 19.20 -10.00
CA ASP A 358 -19.44 19.54 -9.08
C ASP A 358 -20.58 18.51 -9.22
N PHE A 359 -21.04 17.95 -8.11
CA PHE A 359 -22.18 17.02 -8.07
C PHE A 359 -23.47 17.62 -8.60
N ARG A 360 -23.60 18.95 -8.54
CA ARG A 360 -24.80 19.69 -8.98
C ARG A 360 -24.70 20.22 -10.40
N ALA A 361 -23.52 20.20 -11.02
CA ALA A 361 -23.32 20.73 -12.36
C ALA A 361 -23.74 19.74 -13.45
N GLY A 362 -24.26 20.30 -14.57
CA GLY A 362 -24.64 19.57 -15.76
C GLY A 362 -26.14 19.15 -15.80
N SER A 363 -26.51 18.38 -16.81
CA SER A 363 -27.85 17.84 -16.98
C SER A 363 -28.23 16.89 -15.83
N THR A 364 -29.55 16.64 -15.67
CA THR A 364 -30.07 15.72 -14.65
C THR A 364 -29.40 14.32 -14.77
N LYS A 365 -29.22 13.83 -16.01
CA LYS A 365 -28.52 12.55 -16.28
C LYS A 365 -27.07 12.59 -15.81
N ALA A 366 -26.32 13.66 -16.13
CA ALA A 366 -24.93 13.83 -15.71
C ALA A 366 -24.78 13.94 -14.20
N ARG A 367 -25.64 14.71 -13.53
CA ARG A 367 -25.67 14.81 -12.06
C ARG A 367 -25.92 13.46 -11.42
N ARG A 368 -26.94 12.73 -11.90
CA ARG A 368 -27.26 11.39 -11.39
C ARG A 368 -26.09 10.40 -11.58
N ALA A 369 -25.42 10.45 -12.73
CA ALA A 369 -24.25 9.60 -12.99
C ALA A 369 -23.12 9.86 -11.98
N LYS A 370 -22.77 11.13 -11.71
CA LYS A 370 -21.76 11.48 -10.69
C LYS A 370 -22.16 11.00 -9.30
N GLN A 371 -23.42 11.21 -8.90
CA GLN A 371 -23.94 10.83 -7.59
C GLN A 371 -23.93 9.30 -7.40
N THR A 372 -24.35 8.54 -8.43
CA THR A 372 -24.38 7.07 -8.38
C THR A 372 -23.01 6.43 -8.50
N SER A 373 -22.01 7.18 -8.97
CA SER A 373 -20.61 6.72 -9.00
C SER A 373 -19.93 6.81 -7.62
N LEU A 374 -20.42 7.68 -6.72
CA LEU A 374 -19.88 7.81 -5.37
C LEU A 374 -20.22 6.56 -4.55
N THR A 375 -19.19 5.85 -4.05
CA THR A 375 -19.34 4.64 -3.24
C THR A 375 -19.17 4.91 -1.75
N GLY A 376 -18.46 6.00 -1.40
CA GLY A 376 -18.23 6.39 -0.01
C GLY A 376 -17.52 7.73 0.08
N ALA A 377 -17.39 8.23 1.28
CA ALA A 377 -16.56 9.37 1.61
C ALA A 377 -15.97 9.18 3.01
N VAL A 378 -14.76 9.69 3.22
CA VAL A 378 -13.99 9.57 4.45
C VAL A 378 -13.59 10.96 4.91
N ARG A 379 -13.68 11.19 6.22
CA ARG A 379 -13.21 12.44 6.86
C ARG A 379 -12.08 12.14 7.82
N LEU A 380 -10.97 12.81 7.64
CA LEU A 380 -9.87 12.78 8.58
C LEU A 380 -10.15 13.84 9.67
N ASP A 381 -10.44 13.39 10.87
CA ASP A 381 -10.65 14.24 12.04
C ASP A 381 -9.37 14.34 12.89
N PRO A 382 -9.33 15.19 13.94
CA PRO A 382 -8.14 15.37 14.77
C PRO A 382 -7.64 14.08 15.42
N GLY A 383 -8.55 13.17 15.77
CA GLY A 383 -8.18 11.86 16.36
C GLY A 383 -7.40 10.99 15.38
N PHE A 384 -7.78 11.04 14.11
CA PHE A 384 -7.12 10.27 13.04
C PHE A 384 -5.85 10.94 12.52
N LEU A 385 -5.81 12.27 12.49
CA LEU A 385 -4.60 13.00 12.08
C LEU A 385 -3.43 12.80 13.04
N ASN A 386 -3.68 12.32 14.25
CA ASN A 386 -2.67 11.94 15.24
C ASN A 386 -2.40 10.42 15.26
N ASP A 387 -2.96 9.66 14.31
CA ASP A 387 -2.72 8.22 14.20
C ASP A 387 -1.27 7.93 13.81
N PRO A 388 -0.50 7.12 14.59
CA PRO A 388 0.88 6.79 14.25
C PRO A 388 1.04 6.11 12.88
N CYS A 389 -0.02 5.54 12.33
CA CYS A 389 -0.01 4.94 10.98
C CYS A 389 -0.26 5.93 9.84
N LEU A 390 -0.87 7.08 10.16
CA LEU A 390 -1.14 8.17 9.23
C LEU A 390 -0.14 9.28 9.32
N THR A 391 0.67 9.22 10.32
CA THR A 391 1.40 10.39 10.74
C THR A 391 2.68 10.57 9.98
N SER A 392 3.13 11.77 10.14
CA SER A 392 4.33 12.36 9.63
C SER A 392 5.51 11.40 9.70
N THR A 393 6.44 11.58 8.80
CA THR A 393 7.75 10.93 8.89
C THR A 393 8.32 11.03 10.30
N ARG A 394 8.00 12.10 11.07
CA ARG A 394 8.47 12.30 12.44
C ARG A 394 7.94 11.28 13.45
N SER A 395 6.69 10.89 13.37
CA SER A 395 6.06 9.94 14.32
C SER A 395 5.95 8.51 13.77
N ASN A 396 6.24 8.32 12.49
CA ASN A 396 6.18 7.01 11.87
C ASN A 396 7.31 6.11 12.39
N PRO A 397 7.00 4.86 12.84
CA PRO A 397 7.99 3.95 13.41
C PRO A 397 9.20 3.67 12.52
N TYR A 398 9.05 3.71 11.20
CA TYR A 398 10.16 3.48 10.26
C TYR A 398 11.21 4.59 10.31
N TRP A 399 10.77 5.82 10.56
CA TRP A 399 11.65 6.99 10.67
C TRP A 399 12.22 7.20 12.08
N GLN A 400 11.62 6.52 13.08
CA GLN A 400 12.04 6.58 14.48
C GLN A 400 12.88 5.37 14.91
N ALA A 401 12.91 4.30 14.10
CA ALA A 401 13.47 3.03 14.49
C ALA A 401 14.94 3.09 14.94
N PRO A 402 15.28 2.27 15.99
CA PRO A 402 15.54 0.88 15.77
C PRO A 402 14.31 0.01 16.06
N ALA A 403 14.21 -1.03 15.31
CA ALA A 403 13.09 -1.81 14.88
C ALA A 403 12.41 -2.73 15.88
N ASN A 404 12.84 -2.86 17.10
CA ASN A 404 12.28 -3.81 18.07
C ASN A 404 10.85 -3.46 18.52
N GLN A 405 10.32 -2.35 18.01
CA GLN A 405 9.01 -1.79 18.38
C GLN A 405 8.14 -1.41 17.17
N LEU A 406 8.37 -1.99 15.99
CA LEU A 406 7.41 -1.81 14.91
C LEU A 406 6.09 -2.46 15.29
N VAL A 407 5.21 -1.66 15.87
CA VAL A 407 3.80 -2.00 15.98
C VAL A 407 3.25 -1.90 14.56
N PRO A 408 2.81 -3.02 13.95
CA PRO A 408 2.16 -2.95 12.66
C PRO A 408 0.99 -1.98 12.73
N CYS A 409 0.77 -1.20 11.67
CA CYS A 409 -0.36 -0.28 11.55
C CYS A 409 -1.76 -0.94 11.66
N ARG A 410 -1.81 -2.21 11.97
CA ARG A 410 -2.98 -3.08 12.01
C ARG A 410 -3.79 -3.08 13.28
N GLN A 411 -3.23 -2.72 14.41
CA GLN A 411 -3.87 -2.95 15.72
C GLN A 411 -5.13 -2.11 15.96
N ARG A 412 -5.66 -1.45 14.91
CA ARG A 412 -6.91 -0.66 15.02
C ARG A 412 -8.16 -1.33 14.48
N ALA A 413 -8.08 -2.51 13.89
CA ALA A 413 -9.28 -3.28 13.55
C ALA A 413 -10.15 -3.62 14.79
N ASP A 414 -9.55 -3.56 15.97
CA ASP A 414 -10.19 -3.86 17.25
C ASP A 414 -10.71 -2.62 18.01
N VAL A 415 -10.52 -1.41 17.49
CA VAL A 415 -11.14 -0.22 18.10
C VAL A 415 -12.56 -0.08 17.56
N PRO A 416 -13.60 -0.32 18.38
CA PRO A 416 -14.97 -0.13 17.93
C PRO A 416 -15.17 1.33 17.49
N PRO A 417 -15.97 1.58 16.44
CA PRO A 417 -16.25 2.93 16.00
C PRO A 417 -16.79 3.72 17.18
N VAL A 418 -16.16 4.85 17.47
CA VAL A 418 -16.67 5.80 18.46
C VAL A 418 -18.07 6.20 18.03
N ARG A 419 -19.08 5.86 18.87
CA ARG A 419 -20.50 6.08 18.62
C ARG A 419 -20.84 7.56 18.57
#